data_3d99110eb692bbacbd299d1384abf251
#
_entry.id   3d99110eb692bbacbd299d1384abf251
#
_cell.length_a   1.000
_cell.length_b   1.000
_cell.length_c   1.000
_cell.angle_alpha   90.00
_cell.angle_beta   90.00
_cell.angle_gamma   90.00
#
_symmetry.space_group_name_H-M   'P 1'
#
loop_
_entity.id
_entity.type
_entity.pdbx_description
1 polymer ?
#
loop_
_entity_poly.entity_id
_entity_poly.type
_entity_poly.pdbx_seq_one_letter_code
_entity_poly.pdbx_strand_id
1 'polypeptide(L)'
;MQINISTRHGDISDATKEKITQKVEKVQRFFERLTSIDVTVDLGKADEPKIEVHVRPEKRDDFVASYQSGDMFGSLDQVLSKLEQQIKKHKEKLQERGKNVSEDV
;
A
#
# COMPACT_ATOMS: atom_id res chain seq x y z
N MET A 1 6.43 -5.68 -12.45
CA MET A 1 6.17 -4.81 -11.30
C MET A 1 7.39 -4.71 -10.42
N GLN A 2 7.61 -3.57 -9.83
CA GLN A 2 8.79 -3.28 -9.02
C GLN A 2 8.37 -2.90 -7.60
N ILE A 3 9.01 -3.50 -6.60
CA ILE A 3 8.80 -3.15 -5.20
C ILE A 3 10.07 -2.44 -4.70
N ASN A 4 9.89 -1.22 -4.23
CA ASN A 4 10.99 -0.41 -3.71
C ASN A 4 10.75 -0.11 -2.24
N ILE A 5 11.79 -0.28 -1.42
CA ILE A 5 11.73 0.04 0.00
C ILE A 5 12.79 1.09 0.29
N SER A 6 12.37 2.21 0.86
CA SER A 6 13.27 3.27 1.27
C SER A 6 13.06 3.62 2.73
N THR A 7 14.07 4.21 3.33
CA THR A 7 14.03 4.60 4.75
C THR A 7 14.37 6.08 4.86
N ARG A 8 13.83 6.72 5.90
CA ARG A 8 14.14 8.10 6.26
C ARG A 8 14.51 8.15 7.72
N HIS A 9 15.53 8.97 8.04
CA HIS A 9 15.99 9.22 9.41
C HIS A 9 16.48 7.97 10.13
N GLY A 10 16.99 7.01 9.39
CA GLY A 10 17.50 5.77 9.93
C GLY A 10 17.55 4.69 8.89
N ASP A 11 17.80 3.47 9.32
CA ASP A 11 17.90 2.32 8.43
C ASP A 11 17.28 1.10 9.08
N ILE A 12 16.98 0.10 8.26
CA ILE A 12 16.43 -1.18 8.71
C ILE A 12 17.30 -2.31 8.18
N SER A 13 17.27 -3.46 8.87
CA SER A 13 18.07 -4.61 8.46
C SER A 13 17.54 -5.23 7.16
N ASP A 14 18.39 -5.98 6.47
CA ASP A 14 17.97 -6.68 5.26
C ASP A 14 16.88 -7.70 5.56
N ALA A 15 16.92 -8.35 6.73
CA ALA A 15 15.87 -9.27 7.15
C ALA A 15 14.52 -8.56 7.27
N THR A 16 14.52 -7.35 7.81
CA THR A 16 13.31 -6.53 7.93
C THR A 16 12.79 -6.14 6.54
N LYS A 17 13.67 -5.72 5.65
CA LYS A 17 13.30 -5.38 4.27
C LYS A 17 12.67 -6.57 3.56
N GLU A 18 13.24 -7.75 3.73
CA GLU A 18 12.72 -8.97 3.12
C GLU A 18 11.31 -9.29 3.64
N LYS A 19 11.11 -9.15 4.93
CA LYS A 19 9.80 -9.41 5.55
C LYS A 19 8.75 -8.41 5.05
N ILE A 20 9.12 -7.14 4.91
CA ILE A 20 8.25 -6.13 4.34
C ILE A 20 7.89 -6.50 2.89
N THR A 21 8.88 -6.89 2.10
CA THR A 21 8.67 -7.29 0.71
C THR A 21 7.69 -8.45 0.62
N GLN A 22 7.85 -9.47 1.46
CA GLN A 22 6.95 -10.63 1.46
C GLN A 22 5.50 -10.24 1.76
N LYS A 23 5.32 -9.34 2.72
CA LYS A 23 3.97 -8.87 3.07
C LYS A 23 3.37 -8.03 1.94
N VAL A 24 4.16 -7.19 1.32
CA VAL A 24 3.72 -6.30 0.24
C VAL A 24 3.40 -7.09 -1.02
N GLU A 25 4.11 -8.16 -1.30
CA GLU A 25 3.83 -9.01 -2.46
C GLU A 25 2.41 -9.54 -2.47
N LYS A 26 1.79 -9.71 -1.31
CA LYS A 26 0.40 -10.17 -1.22
C LYS A 26 -0.58 -9.17 -1.83
N VAL A 27 -0.22 -7.90 -1.86
CA VAL A 27 -1.06 -6.85 -2.44
C VAL A 27 -1.18 -7.01 -3.95
N GLN A 28 -0.19 -7.61 -4.59
CA GLN A 28 -0.23 -7.86 -6.04
C GLN A 28 -1.46 -8.65 -6.47
N ARG A 29 -1.99 -9.48 -5.58
CA ARG A 29 -3.15 -10.31 -5.87
C ARG A 29 -4.40 -9.49 -6.13
N PHE A 30 -4.44 -8.26 -5.64
CA PHE A 30 -5.60 -7.37 -5.77
C PHE A 30 -5.50 -6.46 -6.98
N PHE A 31 -4.33 -6.39 -7.61
CA PHE A 31 -4.07 -5.51 -8.76
C PHE A 31 -3.60 -6.33 -9.94
N GLU A 32 -4.24 -6.14 -11.07
CA GLU A 32 -3.85 -6.84 -12.29
C GLU A 32 -2.69 -6.17 -13.01
N ARG A 33 -2.57 -4.85 -12.91
CA ARG A 33 -1.55 -4.09 -13.64
C ARG A 33 -0.95 -3.01 -12.75
N LEU A 34 0.16 -3.36 -12.12
CA LEU A 34 0.92 -2.42 -11.31
C LEU A 34 2.25 -2.09 -11.97
N THR A 35 2.64 -0.83 -11.91
CA THR A 35 3.97 -0.39 -12.30
C THR A 35 4.92 -0.60 -11.14
N SER A 36 4.56 -0.11 -9.96
CA SER A 36 5.43 -0.24 -8.78
C SER A 36 4.65 -0.11 -7.48
N ILE A 37 5.27 -0.60 -6.43
CA ILE A 37 4.84 -0.35 -5.05
C ILE A 37 6.04 0.22 -4.32
N ASP A 38 5.90 1.41 -3.76
CA ASP A 38 6.96 2.07 -3.01
C ASP A 38 6.62 2.11 -1.54
N VAL A 39 7.48 1.53 -0.72
CA VAL A 39 7.32 1.51 0.74
C VAL A 39 8.34 2.46 1.34
N THR A 40 7.89 3.39 2.17
CA THR A 40 8.76 4.29 2.90
C THR A 40 8.63 4.03 4.39
N VAL A 41 9.74 3.77 5.05
CA VAL A 41 9.80 3.61 6.51
C VAL A 41 10.46 4.84 7.08
N ASP A 42 9.71 5.65 7.81
CA ASP A 42 10.24 6.86 8.45
C ASP A 42 10.52 6.57 9.91
N LEU A 43 11.80 6.67 10.26
CA LEU A 43 12.30 6.38 11.61
C LEU A 43 12.60 7.64 12.41
N GLY A 44 12.03 8.77 11.99
CA GLY A 44 12.21 10.05 12.69
C GLY A 44 11.81 9.99 14.15
N LYS A 45 10.78 9.19 14.48
CA LYS A 45 10.47 8.80 15.86
C LYS A 45 10.82 7.33 16.00
N ALA A 46 11.91 7.03 16.69
CA ALA A 46 12.43 5.68 16.78
C ALA A 46 11.45 4.68 17.42
N ASP A 47 10.66 5.15 18.39
CA ASP A 47 9.67 4.35 19.08
C ASP A 47 8.33 4.26 18.35
N GLU A 48 8.11 5.08 17.31
CA GLU A 48 6.89 5.09 16.52
C GLU A 48 7.22 5.23 15.03
N PRO A 49 7.77 4.20 14.40
CA PRO A 49 8.07 4.28 12.96
C PRO A 49 6.80 4.44 12.15
N LYS A 50 6.87 5.31 11.15
CA LYS A 50 5.76 5.55 10.23
C LYS A 50 5.97 4.75 8.95
N ILE A 51 4.95 4.03 8.54
CA ILE A 51 4.97 3.28 7.28
C ILE A 51 4.05 3.98 6.29
N GLU A 52 4.57 4.24 5.10
CA GLU A 52 3.79 4.76 3.98
C GLU A 52 3.97 3.82 2.80
N VAL A 53 2.88 3.44 2.16
CA VAL A 53 2.92 2.61 0.96
C VAL A 53 2.20 3.33 -0.16
N HIS A 54 2.90 3.47 -1.28
CA HIS A 54 2.42 4.14 -2.46
C HIS A 54 2.32 3.10 -3.58
N VAL A 55 1.12 2.84 -4.06
CA VAL A 55 0.86 1.87 -5.12
C VAL A 55 0.57 2.60 -6.42
N ARG A 56 1.30 2.25 -7.49
CA ARG A 56 1.19 2.91 -8.80
C ARG A 56 0.62 1.96 -9.84
N PRO A 57 -0.69 2.05 -10.13
CA PRO A 57 -1.28 1.29 -11.22
C PRO A 57 -0.89 1.89 -12.58
N GLU A 58 -0.97 1.08 -13.65
CA GLU A 58 -0.56 1.54 -14.98
C GLU A 58 -1.41 2.67 -15.56
N LYS A 59 -2.72 2.61 -15.38
CA LYS A 59 -3.62 3.54 -16.06
C LYS A 59 -4.61 4.22 -15.13
N ARG A 60 -4.22 4.43 -13.89
CA ARG A 60 -5.12 4.97 -12.87
C ARG A 60 -4.34 5.83 -11.90
N ASP A 61 -5.08 6.59 -11.11
CA ASP A 61 -4.49 7.35 -10.03
C ASP A 61 -3.86 6.42 -8.99
N ASP A 62 -2.81 6.90 -8.36
CA ASP A 62 -2.09 6.15 -7.36
C ASP A 62 -2.92 5.97 -6.09
N PHE A 63 -2.63 4.89 -5.37
CA PHE A 63 -3.20 4.66 -4.04
C PHE A 63 -2.10 4.88 -3.01
N VAL A 64 -2.43 5.60 -1.95
CA VAL A 64 -1.48 5.88 -0.87
C VAL A 64 -2.16 5.64 0.46
N ALA A 65 -1.45 4.99 1.37
CA ALA A 65 -1.89 4.84 2.75
C ALA A 65 -0.70 4.89 3.67
N SER A 66 -0.93 5.33 4.90
CA SER A 66 0.12 5.41 5.91
C SER A 66 -0.43 5.10 7.29
N TYR A 67 0.46 4.69 8.18
CA TYR A 67 0.13 4.42 9.57
C TYR A 67 1.37 4.54 10.42
N GLN A 68 1.21 4.98 11.64
CA GLN A 68 2.31 5.17 12.59
C GLN A 68 1.94 4.58 13.94
N SER A 69 2.80 3.72 14.47
CA SER A 69 2.62 3.11 15.79
C SER A 69 3.94 2.53 16.28
N GLY A 70 3.94 2.08 17.52
CA GLY A 70 5.13 1.43 18.09
C GLY A 70 5.41 0.05 17.54
N ASP A 71 4.54 -0.50 16.70
CA ASP A 71 4.70 -1.80 16.06
C ASP A 71 4.81 -1.62 14.55
N MET A 72 6.02 -1.75 14.03
CA MET A 72 6.29 -1.53 12.61
C MET A 72 5.49 -2.48 11.71
N PHE A 73 5.48 -3.78 12.01
CA PHE A 73 4.77 -4.74 11.18
C PHE A 73 3.27 -4.65 11.36
N GLY A 74 2.80 -4.31 12.55
CA GLY A 74 1.39 -4.02 12.78
C GLY A 74 0.94 -2.80 11.98
N SER A 75 1.78 -1.76 11.92
CA SER A 75 1.52 -0.57 11.10
C SER A 75 1.46 -0.93 9.63
N LEU A 76 2.38 -1.77 9.17
CA LEU A 76 2.37 -2.24 7.78
C LEU A 76 1.09 -3.00 7.46
N ASP A 77 0.64 -3.87 8.34
CA ASP A 77 -0.60 -4.61 8.16
C ASP A 77 -1.81 -3.66 8.07
N GLN A 78 -1.83 -2.61 8.89
CA GLN A 78 -2.88 -1.59 8.81
C GLN A 78 -2.86 -0.85 7.47
N VAL A 79 -1.68 -0.49 7.00
CA VAL A 79 -1.54 0.20 5.71
C VAL A 79 -2.02 -0.69 4.57
N LEU A 80 -1.63 -1.96 4.57
CA LEU A 80 -2.03 -2.90 3.53
C LEU A 80 -3.55 -3.13 3.55
N SER A 81 -4.14 -3.19 4.73
CA SER A 81 -5.59 -3.30 4.88
C SER A 81 -6.32 -2.08 4.32
N LYS A 82 -5.81 -0.87 4.58
CA LYS A 82 -6.37 0.37 4.04
C LYS A 82 -6.30 0.38 2.51
N LEU A 83 -5.18 -0.04 1.95
CA LEU A 83 -5.01 -0.12 0.51
C LEU A 83 -5.98 -1.12 -0.11
N GLU A 84 -6.14 -2.28 0.51
CA GLU A 84 -7.09 -3.28 0.06
C GLU A 84 -8.51 -2.72 0.01
N GLN A 85 -8.92 -1.98 1.02
CA GLN A 85 -10.22 -1.35 1.05
C GLN A 85 -10.39 -0.31 -0.06
N GLN A 86 -9.36 0.50 -0.29
CA GLN A 86 -9.38 1.50 -1.37
C GLN A 86 -9.55 0.83 -2.73
N ILE A 87 -8.83 -0.26 -2.95
CA ILE A 87 -8.89 -1.01 -4.20
C ILE A 87 -10.28 -1.61 -4.41
N LYS A 88 -10.84 -2.23 -3.37
CA LYS A 88 -12.17 -2.81 -3.43
C LYS A 88 -13.23 -1.76 -3.76
N LYS A 89 -13.17 -0.62 -3.10
CA LYS A 89 -14.09 0.48 -3.39
C LYS A 89 -13.98 0.95 -4.83
N HIS A 90 -12.77 1.02 -5.35
CA HIS A 90 -12.56 1.44 -6.71
C HIS A 90 -13.14 0.44 -7.70
N LYS A 91 -12.94 -0.85 -7.47
CA LYS A 91 -13.50 -1.91 -8.31
C LYS A 91 -15.03 -1.91 -8.26
N GLU A 92 -15.62 -1.72 -7.09
CA GLU A 92 -17.06 -1.63 -6.93
C GLU A 92 -17.65 -0.47 -7.71
N LYS A 93 -17.03 0.70 -7.64
CA LYS A 93 -17.46 1.87 -8.41
C LYS A 93 -17.44 1.60 -9.90
N LEU A 94 -16.41 0.94 -10.40
CA LEU A 94 -16.30 0.61 -11.81
C LEU A 94 -17.38 -0.37 -12.24
N GLN A 95 -17.66 -1.37 -11.39
CA GLN A 95 -18.72 -2.34 -11.67
C GLN A 95 -20.09 -1.69 -11.67
N GLU A 96 -20.35 -0.80 -10.72
CA GLU A 96 -21.61 -0.07 -10.66
C GLU A 96 -21.82 0.79 -11.92
N ARG A 97 -20.78 1.48 -12.37
CA ARG A 97 -20.85 2.26 -13.59
C ARG A 97 -21.18 1.40 -14.80
N GLY A 98 -20.62 0.18 -14.84
CA GLY A 98 -20.86 -0.72 -15.95
C GLY A 98 -22.25 -1.35 -15.93
N LYS A 99 -22.83 -1.54 -14.76
CA LYS A 99 -24.11 -2.20 -14.60
C LYS A 99 -25.30 -1.25 -14.53
N ASN A 100 -25.12 -0.12 -13.86
CA ASN A 100 -26.22 0.72 -13.43
C ASN A 100 -25.98 2.19 -13.74
N VAL A 101 -25.57 2.47 -14.95
CA VAL A 101 -25.35 3.85 -15.36
C VAL A 101 -26.58 4.70 -15.11
N SER A 102 -27.74 4.14 -15.32
CA SER A 102 -29.02 4.85 -15.10
C SER A 102 -29.35 5.01 -13.62
N GLU A 103 -28.86 4.15 -12.78
CA GLU A 103 -29.16 4.19 -11.34
C GLU A 103 -28.22 5.08 -10.57
N ASP A 104 -27.08 5.37 -11.09
CA ASP A 104 -26.10 6.23 -10.46
C ASP A 104 -26.49 7.71 -10.47
N VAL A 105 -27.58 7.95 -10.97
CA VAL A 105 -28.11 9.32 -11.07
C VAL A 105 -28.74 9.76 -9.77
#